data_b383f36fab2055b11ba4ad09b3b9b7a9
#
_entry.id   b383f36fab2055b11ba4ad09b3b9b7a9
#
_cell.length_a   1.000
_cell.length_b   1.000
_cell.length_c   1.000
_cell.angle_alpha   90.00
_cell.angle_beta   90.00
_cell.angle_gamma   90.00
#
_symmetry.space_group_name_H-M   'P 1'
#
loop_
_entity.id
_entity.type
_entity.pdbx_description
1 polymer ?
#
loop_
_entity_poly.entity_id
_entity_poly.type
_entity_poly.pdbx_seq_one_letter_code
_entity_poly.pdbx_strand_id
1 'polypeptide(L)'
;MAAVVKAIEARGAGDTAGRVLQRIRSVFRHAVVHEIIDTNPTLDLKPSELLQPRRTTHRAARPDAELPSLLEKLAAYDGDPTTSAALHLLMLTAVRPGELRGALWAEVDLDAAQWRIPAARMKMRAEHVVPLSRQAVQVLRGMQALRGADKLVFPSPYYPGKPLSENTLNSALARMGFKGIATAHGMRALFSTVANEHGHDADVIERRLAHIERNKVRAAYHRAAYIAERTALMQWWADYLDGKRASASRASNDAA
;
A
#
# COMPACT_ATOMS: atom_id res chain seq x y z
N MET A 1 34.08 -5.52 6.10
CA MET A 1 32.79 -4.80 5.99
C MET A 1 32.47 -4.45 4.53
N ALA A 2 33.30 -3.69 3.82
CA ALA A 2 33.08 -3.35 2.41
C ALA A 2 32.85 -4.57 1.51
N ALA A 3 33.63 -5.65 1.69
CA ALA A 3 33.50 -6.89 0.93
C ALA A 3 32.09 -7.53 1.09
N VAL A 4 31.52 -7.54 2.28
CA VAL A 4 30.16 -8.05 2.54
C VAL A 4 29.11 -7.23 1.77
N VAL A 5 29.22 -5.90 1.82
CA VAL A 5 28.29 -4.99 1.13
C VAL A 5 28.38 -5.17 -0.39
N LYS A 6 29.61 -5.26 -0.94
CA LYS A 6 29.84 -5.53 -2.37
C LYS A 6 29.34 -6.90 -2.80
N ALA A 7 29.50 -7.94 -1.99
CA ALA A 7 28.97 -9.27 -2.28
C ALA A 7 27.44 -9.29 -2.37
N ILE A 8 26.75 -8.51 -1.51
CA ILE A 8 25.30 -8.37 -1.58
C ILE A 8 24.89 -7.61 -2.85
N GLU A 9 25.60 -6.55 -3.21
CA GLU A 9 25.36 -5.77 -4.43
C GLU A 9 25.56 -6.63 -5.69
N ALA A 10 26.63 -7.39 -5.76
CA ALA A 10 26.94 -8.28 -6.89
C ALA A 10 25.85 -9.32 -7.17
N ARG A 11 25.04 -9.66 -6.16
CA ARG A 11 23.85 -10.51 -6.31
C ARG A 11 22.63 -9.77 -6.88
N GLY A 12 22.77 -8.52 -7.32
CA GLY A 12 21.66 -7.67 -7.78
C GLY A 12 20.82 -7.05 -6.67
N ALA A 13 21.23 -7.20 -5.39
CA ALA A 13 20.47 -6.73 -4.23
C ALA A 13 20.98 -5.37 -3.70
N GLY A 14 21.19 -4.38 -4.59
CA GLY A 14 21.76 -3.07 -4.25
C GLY A 14 21.02 -2.32 -3.13
N ASP A 15 19.68 -2.41 -3.05
CA ASP A 15 18.90 -1.82 -1.95
C ASP A 15 19.27 -2.45 -0.60
N THR A 16 19.37 -3.77 -0.58
CA THR A 16 19.78 -4.51 0.61
C THR A 16 21.22 -4.15 1.00
N ALA A 17 22.11 -4.04 0.03
CA ALA A 17 23.50 -3.62 0.26
C ALA A 17 23.57 -2.24 0.93
N GLY A 18 22.80 -1.26 0.43
CA GLY A 18 22.71 0.07 1.03
C GLY A 18 22.17 0.05 2.46
N ARG A 19 21.12 -0.72 2.71
CA ARG A 19 20.54 -0.87 4.07
C ARG A 19 21.50 -1.57 5.03
N VAL A 20 22.19 -2.61 4.58
CA VAL A 20 23.21 -3.31 5.40
C VAL A 20 24.34 -2.35 5.76
N LEU A 21 24.86 -1.57 4.80
CA LEU A 21 25.86 -0.55 5.08
C LEU A 21 25.38 0.47 6.12
N GLN A 22 24.16 0.97 5.97
CA GLN A 22 23.55 1.90 6.93
C GLN A 22 23.47 1.28 8.34
N ARG A 23 23.09 0.01 8.45
CA ARG A 23 23.01 -0.71 9.73
C ARG A 23 24.40 -0.89 10.34
N ILE A 24 25.37 -1.31 9.57
CA ILE A 24 26.77 -1.44 10.03
C ILE A 24 27.26 -0.09 10.60
N ARG A 25 27.07 1.00 9.86
CA ARG A 25 27.44 2.35 10.32
C ARG A 25 26.72 2.76 11.61
N SER A 26 25.45 2.39 11.76
CA SER A 26 24.67 2.67 12.99
C SER A 26 25.20 1.89 14.20
N VAL A 27 25.57 0.62 14.02
CA VAL A 27 26.16 -0.22 15.09
C VAL A 27 27.48 0.37 15.57
N PHE A 28 28.39 0.72 14.64
CA PHE A 28 29.68 1.29 15.03
C PHE A 28 29.56 2.69 15.64
N ARG A 29 28.61 3.50 15.17
CA ARG A 29 28.29 4.78 15.82
C ARG A 29 27.81 4.58 17.25
N HIS A 30 26.92 3.60 17.49
CA HIS A 30 26.45 3.25 18.82
C HIS A 30 27.62 2.82 19.71
N ALA A 31 28.51 1.97 19.21
CA ALA A 31 29.67 1.51 19.96
C ALA A 31 30.61 2.65 20.39
N VAL A 32 30.84 3.66 19.54
CA VAL A 32 31.61 4.86 19.91
C VAL A 32 30.88 5.70 20.95
N VAL A 33 29.57 5.92 20.79
CA VAL A 33 28.76 6.72 21.74
C VAL A 33 28.74 6.09 23.14
N HIS A 34 28.80 4.76 23.20
CA HIS A 34 28.86 4.00 24.46
C HIS A 34 30.28 3.62 24.90
N GLU A 35 31.31 4.29 24.35
CA GLU A 35 32.73 4.10 24.71
C GLU A 35 33.21 2.65 24.64
N ILE A 36 32.57 1.80 23.81
CA ILE A 36 32.97 0.40 23.56
C ILE A 36 34.18 0.34 22.62
N ILE A 37 34.30 1.32 21.73
CA ILE A 37 35.42 1.52 20.82
C ILE A 37 35.75 3.01 20.73
N ASP A 38 37.01 3.35 20.50
CA ASP A 38 37.46 4.73 20.44
C ASP A 38 37.14 5.42 19.12
N THR A 39 37.11 4.67 18.01
CA THR A 39 36.93 5.23 16.67
C THR A 39 35.94 4.40 15.85
N ASN A 40 35.21 5.07 14.97
CA ASN A 40 34.27 4.40 14.08
C ASN A 40 34.95 3.97 12.77
N PRO A 41 35.22 2.66 12.55
CA PRO A 41 35.94 2.17 11.37
C PRO A 41 35.12 2.28 10.06
N THR A 42 33.92 2.85 10.11
CA THR A 42 33.05 3.00 8.94
C THR A 42 32.93 4.44 8.44
N LEU A 43 33.69 5.40 9.03
CA LEU A 43 33.59 6.81 8.65
C LEU A 43 33.89 7.03 7.17
N ASP A 44 34.92 6.36 6.64
CA ASP A 44 35.37 6.49 5.26
C ASP A 44 34.60 5.61 4.27
N LEU A 45 33.66 4.78 4.75
CA LEU A 45 32.82 3.96 3.88
C LEU A 45 31.64 4.77 3.33
N LYS A 46 31.92 5.64 2.34
CA LYS A 46 30.86 6.45 1.71
C LYS A 46 30.01 5.57 0.77
N PRO A 47 28.66 5.61 0.89
CA PRO A 47 27.78 4.83 0.00
C PRO A 47 28.01 5.12 -1.48
N SER A 48 28.26 6.39 -1.83
CA SER A 48 28.50 6.83 -3.22
C SER A 48 29.80 6.28 -3.84
N GLU A 49 30.77 5.90 -3.02
CA GLU A 49 32.04 5.34 -3.48
C GLU A 49 32.04 3.80 -3.45
N LEU A 50 31.18 3.23 -2.59
CA LEU A 50 31.13 1.79 -2.37
C LEU A 50 30.07 1.09 -3.22
N LEU A 51 28.95 1.74 -3.51
CA LEU A 51 27.79 1.18 -4.20
C LEU A 51 27.53 1.91 -5.52
N GLN A 52 27.03 1.17 -6.50
CA GLN A 52 26.61 1.76 -7.78
C GLN A 52 25.42 2.72 -7.60
N PRO A 53 25.38 3.82 -8.36
CA PRO A 53 24.26 4.74 -8.36
C PRO A 53 22.94 4.01 -8.65
N ARG A 54 21.97 4.17 -7.75
CA ARG A 54 20.69 3.50 -7.89
C ARG A 54 19.77 4.23 -8.86
N ARG A 55 19.34 3.58 -9.92
CA ARG A 55 18.19 4.03 -10.71
C ARG A 55 16.91 3.57 -10.01
N THR A 56 16.23 4.51 -9.34
CA THR A 56 14.90 4.24 -8.78
C THR A 56 13.88 4.30 -9.90
N THR A 57 13.40 3.17 -10.37
CA THR A 57 12.23 3.11 -11.24
C THR A 57 10.99 3.07 -10.36
N HIS A 58 10.21 4.14 -10.37
CA HIS A 58 8.88 4.12 -9.77
C HIS A 58 7.97 3.28 -10.67
N ARG A 59 7.60 2.10 -10.19
CA ARG A 59 6.65 1.22 -10.88
C ARG A 59 5.25 1.52 -10.33
N ALA A 60 4.62 2.56 -10.87
CA ALA A 60 3.18 2.75 -10.72
C ALA A 60 2.50 2.16 -11.95
N ALA A 61 1.38 1.47 -11.77
CA ALA A 61 0.54 1.10 -12.91
C ALA A 61 0.18 2.37 -13.69
N ARG A 62 0.32 2.34 -15.01
CA ARG A 62 -0.05 3.48 -15.85
C ARG A 62 -1.56 3.51 -15.95
N PRO A 63 -2.24 4.58 -15.50
CA PRO A 63 -3.69 4.59 -15.37
C PRO A 63 -4.43 4.24 -16.67
N ASP A 64 -3.95 4.76 -17.79
CA ASP A 64 -4.67 4.66 -19.06
C ASP A 64 -4.34 3.39 -19.86
N ALA A 65 -3.17 2.79 -19.67
CA ALA A 65 -2.75 1.62 -20.46
C ALA A 65 -2.97 0.30 -19.71
N GLU A 66 -2.73 0.27 -18.40
CA GLU A 66 -2.65 -0.98 -17.63
C GLU A 66 -3.83 -1.16 -16.67
N LEU A 67 -4.51 -0.07 -16.28
CA LEU A 67 -5.61 -0.12 -15.34
C LEU A 67 -6.80 -0.96 -15.83
N PRO A 68 -7.28 -0.81 -17.08
CA PRO A 68 -8.39 -1.64 -17.59
C PRO A 68 -8.08 -3.13 -17.50
N SER A 69 -6.91 -3.55 -17.99
CA SER A 69 -6.47 -4.95 -17.93
C SER A 69 -6.31 -5.45 -16.48
N LEU A 70 -5.82 -4.61 -15.56
CA LEU A 70 -5.73 -4.95 -14.14
C LEU A 70 -7.11 -5.18 -13.54
N LEU A 71 -8.10 -4.33 -13.85
CA LEU A 71 -9.45 -4.44 -13.32
C LEU A 71 -10.18 -5.67 -13.87
N GLU A 72 -10.00 -6.00 -15.15
CA GLU A 72 -10.54 -7.23 -15.76
C GLU A 72 -9.97 -8.48 -15.07
N LYS A 73 -8.65 -8.55 -14.93
CA LYS A 73 -8.00 -9.70 -14.29
C LYS A 73 -8.28 -9.81 -12.81
N LEU A 74 -8.48 -8.67 -12.11
CA LEU A 74 -8.96 -8.69 -10.73
C LEU A 74 -10.38 -9.27 -10.65
N ALA A 75 -11.27 -8.86 -11.54
CA ALA A 75 -12.64 -9.37 -11.59
C ALA A 75 -12.71 -10.86 -11.95
N ALA A 76 -11.80 -11.34 -12.82
CA ALA A 76 -11.68 -12.74 -13.24
C ALA A 76 -10.80 -13.59 -12.32
N TYR A 77 -10.30 -13.03 -11.20
CA TYR A 77 -9.40 -13.77 -10.31
C TYR A 77 -10.12 -14.92 -9.61
N ASP A 78 -9.73 -16.14 -9.94
CA ASP A 78 -10.30 -17.43 -9.51
C ASP A 78 -9.61 -18.05 -8.27
N GLY A 79 -8.69 -17.31 -7.63
CA GLY A 79 -7.99 -17.77 -6.43
C GLY A 79 -8.86 -17.67 -5.16
N ASP A 80 -8.19 -17.76 -4.01
CA ASP A 80 -8.87 -17.69 -2.71
C ASP A 80 -9.76 -16.45 -2.57
N PRO A 81 -11.05 -16.61 -2.16
CA PRO A 81 -12.02 -15.52 -2.06
C PRO A 81 -11.58 -14.40 -1.12
N THR A 82 -10.90 -14.71 -0.01
CA THR A 82 -10.37 -13.72 0.93
C THR A 82 -9.30 -12.85 0.26
N THR A 83 -8.43 -13.47 -0.54
CA THR A 83 -7.39 -12.77 -1.30
C THR A 83 -8.01 -11.88 -2.39
N SER A 84 -9.03 -12.37 -3.09
CA SER A 84 -9.78 -11.61 -4.09
C SER A 84 -10.42 -10.37 -3.47
N ALA A 85 -11.19 -10.54 -2.42
CA ALA A 85 -11.85 -9.45 -1.70
C ALA A 85 -10.84 -8.43 -1.13
N ALA A 86 -9.71 -8.91 -0.60
CA ALA A 86 -8.63 -8.05 -0.10
C ALA A 86 -8.02 -7.18 -1.21
N LEU A 87 -7.79 -7.72 -2.41
CA LEU A 87 -7.30 -6.97 -3.56
C LEU A 87 -8.31 -5.91 -4.03
N HIS A 88 -9.60 -6.28 -4.13
CA HIS A 88 -10.66 -5.35 -4.48
C HIS A 88 -10.79 -4.22 -3.45
N LEU A 89 -10.81 -4.55 -2.15
CA LEU A 89 -10.91 -3.51 -1.12
C LEU A 89 -9.66 -2.63 -1.10
N LEU A 90 -8.48 -3.17 -1.34
CA LEU A 90 -7.24 -2.39 -1.44
C LEU A 90 -7.30 -1.38 -2.58
N MET A 91 -7.78 -1.81 -3.76
CA MET A 91 -7.98 -0.93 -4.91
C MET A 91 -8.98 0.18 -4.60
N LEU A 92 -10.14 -0.18 -4.04
CA LEU A 92 -11.21 0.75 -3.69
C LEU A 92 -10.86 1.74 -2.58
N THR A 93 -10.01 1.33 -1.64
CA THR A 93 -9.71 2.15 -0.46
C THR A 93 -8.33 2.78 -0.48
N ALA A 94 -7.40 2.33 -1.30
CA ALA A 94 -6.01 2.79 -1.32
C ALA A 94 -5.33 2.89 0.07
N VAL A 95 -5.72 2.06 1.06
CA VAL A 95 -5.05 1.96 2.36
C VAL A 95 -3.70 1.26 2.23
N ARG A 96 -2.87 1.27 3.25
CA ARG A 96 -1.61 0.50 3.20
C ARG A 96 -1.92 -1.01 3.25
N PRO A 97 -1.20 -1.85 2.49
CA PRO A 97 -1.43 -3.31 2.52
C PRO A 97 -1.36 -3.92 3.92
N GLY A 98 -0.50 -3.40 4.80
CA GLY A 98 -0.43 -3.84 6.20
C GLY A 98 -1.65 -3.45 7.03
N GLU A 99 -2.24 -2.28 6.77
CA GLU A 99 -3.47 -1.83 7.41
C GLU A 99 -4.64 -2.72 6.98
N LEU A 100 -4.73 -3.02 5.67
CA LEU A 100 -5.76 -3.91 5.12
C LEU A 100 -5.69 -5.32 5.72
N ARG A 101 -4.53 -5.95 5.66
CA ARG A 101 -4.33 -7.32 6.14
C ARG A 101 -4.71 -7.51 7.60
N GLY A 102 -4.41 -6.53 8.43
CA GLY A 102 -4.73 -6.57 9.84
C GLY A 102 -6.11 -6.00 10.19
N ALA A 103 -6.99 -5.74 9.22
CA ALA A 103 -8.33 -5.20 9.46
C ALA A 103 -9.15 -6.11 10.37
N LEU A 104 -9.80 -5.51 11.35
CA LEU A 104 -10.70 -6.20 12.28
C LEU A 104 -12.14 -5.78 12.00
N TRP A 105 -13.07 -6.70 12.16
CA TRP A 105 -14.50 -6.38 12.04
C TRP A 105 -14.97 -5.32 13.04
N ALA A 106 -14.38 -5.28 14.22
CA ALA A 106 -14.69 -4.25 15.23
C ALA A 106 -14.30 -2.83 14.80
N GLU A 107 -13.52 -2.67 13.74
CA GLU A 107 -13.10 -1.39 13.18
C GLU A 107 -14.02 -0.91 12.05
N VAL A 108 -14.91 -1.78 11.54
CA VAL A 108 -15.74 -1.55 10.35
C VAL A 108 -17.19 -1.31 10.76
N ASP A 109 -17.69 -0.14 10.44
CA ASP A 109 -19.09 0.22 10.53
C ASP A 109 -19.67 0.26 9.11
N LEU A 110 -20.42 -0.79 8.73
CA LEU A 110 -20.98 -0.91 7.38
C LEU A 110 -22.20 0.00 7.18
N ASP A 111 -22.90 0.37 8.23
CA ASP A 111 -24.08 1.23 8.14
C ASP A 111 -23.65 2.70 8.02
N ALA A 112 -22.63 3.11 8.79
CA ALA A 112 -22.01 4.42 8.63
C ALA A 112 -21.07 4.49 7.42
N ALA A 113 -20.81 3.39 6.71
CA ALA A 113 -19.86 3.27 5.61
C ALA A 113 -18.46 3.82 6.00
N GLN A 114 -17.95 3.40 7.15
CA GLN A 114 -16.67 3.85 7.70
C GLN A 114 -15.83 2.68 8.21
N TRP A 115 -14.52 2.76 8.00
CA TRP A 115 -13.54 1.89 8.63
C TRP A 115 -12.59 2.74 9.48
N ARG A 116 -12.58 2.52 10.80
CA ARG A 116 -11.78 3.26 11.78
C ARG A 116 -10.56 2.46 12.16
N ILE A 117 -9.40 2.81 11.61
CA ILE A 117 -8.14 2.15 11.93
C ILE A 117 -7.56 2.82 13.20
N PRO A 118 -7.42 2.09 14.32
CA PRO A 118 -6.96 2.70 15.56
C PRO A 118 -5.48 3.11 15.48
N ALA A 119 -5.09 4.11 16.25
CA ALA A 119 -3.75 4.68 16.29
C ALA A 119 -2.65 3.62 16.52
N ALA A 120 -2.93 2.60 17.31
CA ALA A 120 -1.98 1.51 17.60
C ALA A 120 -1.56 0.72 16.35
N ARG A 121 -2.42 0.64 15.32
CA ARG A 121 -2.15 -0.04 14.05
C ARG A 121 -1.58 0.89 12.96
N MET A 122 -1.58 2.19 13.20
CA MET A 122 -1.10 3.17 12.25
C MET A 122 0.39 3.46 12.43
N LYS A 123 1.14 3.50 11.31
CA LYS A 123 2.57 3.86 11.32
C LYS A 123 2.81 5.20 12.05
N MET A 124 1.86 6.12 11.95
CA MET A 124 1.96 7.47 12.50
C MET A 124 1.28 7.65 13.86
N ARG A 125 0.79 6.56 14.46
CA ARG A 125 0.15 6.56 15.78
C ARG A 125 -1.00 7.58 15.93
N ALA A 126 -1.72 7.85 14.83
CA ALA A 126 -2.94 8.63 14.82
C ALA A 126 -4.07 7.80 14.20
N GLU A 127 -5.27 7.87 14.76
CA GLU A 127 -6.45 7.20 14.22
C GLU A 127 -6.70 7.66 12.78
N HIS A 128 -7.09 6.73 11.92
CA HIS A 128 -7.43 7.01 10.55
C HIS A 128 -8.83 6.49 10.20
N VAL A 129 -9.74 7.42 9.95
CA VAL A 129 -11.08 7.11 9.45
C VAL A 129 -11.02 6.99 7.93
N VAL A 130 -11.42 5.84 7.40
CA VAL A 130 -11.48 5.51 5.98
C VAL A 130 -12.94 5.52 5.55
N PRO A 131 -13.42 6.54 4.81
CA PRO A 131 -14.73 6.47 4.18
C PRO A 131 -14.78 5.33 3.17
N LEU A 132 -15.86 4.58 3.17
CA LEU A 132 -16.10 3.45 2.28
C LEU A 132 -17.08 3.85 1.18
N SER A 133 -16.73 3.59 -0.08
CA SER A 133 -17.66 3.69 -1.19
C SER A 133 -18.72 2.58 -1.11
N ARG A 134 -19.80 2.70 -1.87
CA ARG A 134 -20.83 1.66 -2.01
C ARG A 134 -20.23 0.32 -2.41
N GLN A 135 -19.29 0.33 -3.35
CA GLN A 135 -18.58 -0.85 -3.83
C GLN A 135 -17.70 -1.48 -2.74
N ALA A 136 -17.02 -0.66 -1.92
CA ALA A 136 -16.22 -1.14 -0.80
C ALA A 136 -17.09 -1.79 0.29
N VAL A 137 -18.25 -1.19 0.60
CA VAL A 137 -19.25 -1.78 1.51
C VAL A 137 -19.76 -3.11 0.98
N GLN A 138 -20.01 -3.22 -0.33
CA GLN A 138 -20.46 -4.46 -0.96
C GLN A 138 -19.40 -5.57 -0.83
N VAL A 139 -18.13 -5.29 -1.07
CA VAL A 139 -17.03 -6.25 -0.86
C VAL A 139 -16.99 -6.73 0.59
N LEU A 140 -17.11 -5.80 1.55
CA LEU A 140 -17.09 -6.13 2.98
C LEU A 140 -18.32 -6.93 3.42
N ARG A 141 -19.51 -6.65 2.90
CA ARG A 141 -20.71 -7.46 3.14
C ARG A 141 -20.55 -8.88 2.61
N GLY A 142 -19.94 -9.05 1.43
CA GLY A 142 -19.60 -10.37 0.91
C GLY A 142 -18.65 -11.13 1.84
N MET A 143 -17.63 -10.46 2.37
CA MET A 143 -16.72 -11.05 3.36
C MET A 143 -17.41 -11.35 4.70
N GLN A 144 -18.36 -10.52 5.12
CA GLN A 144 -19.12 -10.76 6.34
C GLN A 144 -19.94 -12.05 6.27
N ALA A 145 -20.49 -12.37 5.11
CA ALA A 145 -21.20 -13.62 4.87
C ALA A 145 -20.29 -14.86 4.99
N LEU A 146 -18.98 -14.70 4.71
CA LEU A 146 -17.98 -15.77 4.80
C LEU A 146 -17.25 -15.82 6.15
N ARG A 147 -17.54 -14.89 7.05
CA ARG A 147 -16.72 -14.57 8.23
C ARG A 147 -16.53 -15.71 9.23
N GLY A 148 -17.50 -16.59 9.43
CA GLY A 148 -17.44 -17.54 10.55
C GLY A 148 -17.23 -16.83 11.90
N ALA A 149 -16.35 -17.38 12.76
CA ALA A 149 -15.99 -16.82 14.07
C ALA A 149 -14.76 -15.88 14.05
N ASP A 150 -14.21 -15.58 12.87
CA ASP A 150 -12.97 -14.81 12.76
C ASP A 150 -13.16 -13.34 13.14
N LYS A 151 -12.18 -12.78 13.86
CA LYS A 151 -12.15 -11.35 14.19
C LYS A 151 -11.56 -10.51 13.05
N LEU A 152 -10.72 -11.15 12.21
CA LEU A 152 -10.09 -10.51 11.05
C LEU A 152 -11.09 -10.41 9.89
N VAL A 153 -11.02 -9.32 9.15
CA VAL A 153 -11.74 -9.18 7.86
C VAL A 153 -11.12 -10.08 6.81
N PHE A 154 -9.78 -10.21 6.81
CA PHE A 154 -9.02 -11.00 5.85
C PHE A 154 -8.13 -12.03 6.56
N PRO A 155 -8.72 -13.11 7.10
CA PRO A 155 -7.96 -14.19 7.72
C PRO A 155 -7.16 -14.97 6.67
N SER A 156 -6.06 -15.58 7.10
CA SER A 156 -5.31 -16.51 6.27
C SER A 156 -6.09 -17.82 6.08
N PRO A 157 -6.23 -18.31 4.85
CA PRO A 157 -6.87 -19.62 4.62
C PRO A 157 -6.03 -20.79 5.13
N TYR A 158 -4.73 -20.60 5.38
CA TYR A 158 -3.80 -21.65 5.81
C TYR A 158 -3.48 -21.60 7.31
N TYR A 159 -3.65 -20.47 7.97
CA TYR A 159 -3.26 -20.26 9.36
C TYR A 159 -4.39 -19.60 10.14
N PRO A 160 -5.25 -20.38 10.84
CA PRO A 160 -6.37 -19.85 11.61
C PRO A 160 -5.96 -18.73 12.57
N GLY A 161 -6.75 -17.67 12.62
CA GLY A 161 -6.50 -16.51 13.49
C GLY A 161 -5.30 -15.63 13.08
N LYS A 162 -4.62 -15.93 11.98
CA LYS A 162 -3.57 -15.07 11.40
C LYS A 162 -4.11 -14.29 10.21
N PRO A 163 -3.63 -13.06 9.97
CA PRO A 163 -3.97 -12.32 8.75
C PRO A 163 -3.31 -12.94 7.52
N LEU A 164 -3.75 -12.56 6.33
CA LEU A 164 -3.05 -12.84 5.06
C LEU A 164 -1.57 -12.50 5.18
N SER A 165 -0.68 -13.29 4.57
CA SER A 165 0.76 -13.03 4.60
C SER A 165 1.13 -11.73 3.85
N GLU A 166 2.30 -11.17 4.14
CA GLU A 166 2.77 -9.93 3.51
C GLU A 166 2.88 -10.02 1.99
N ASN A 167 3.16 -11.23 1.50
CA ASN A 167 3.37 -11.46 0.09
C ASN A 167 2.10 -11.91 -0.64
N THR A 168 1.01 -12.28 0.05
CA THR A 168 -0.19 -12.86 -0.57
C THR A 168 -0.72 -12.00 -1.71
N LEU A 169 -0.93 -10.70 -1.46
CA LEU A 169 -1.48 -9.79 -2.47
C LEU A 169 -0.54 -9.62 -3.68
N ASN A 170 0.76 -9.46 -3.44
CA ASN A 170 1.75 -9.34 -4.52
C ASN A 170 1.92 -10.66 -5.28
N SER A 171 1.80 -11.81 -4.62
CA SER A 171 1.84 -13.11 -5.27
C SER A 171 0.61 -13.33 -6.17
N ALA A 172 -0.56 -12.87 -5.73
CA ALA A 172 -1.78 -12.90 -6.56
C ALA A 172 -1.63 -11.99 -7.80
N LEU A 173 -1.15 -10.76 -7.64
CA LEU A 173 -0.85 -9.85 -8.76
C LEU A 173 0.16 -10.47 -9.74
N ALA A 174 1.21 -11.12 -9.23
CA ALA A 174 2.20 -11.80 -10.07
C ALA A 174 1.59 -12.96 -10.87
N ARG A 175 0.69 -13.76 -10.27
CA ARG A 175 -0.04 -14.85 -10.97
C ARG A 175 -0.96 -14.31 -12.06
N MET A 176 -1.59 -13.15 -11.87
CA MET A 176 -2.38 -12.45 -12.87
C MET A 176 -1.54 -11.83 -14.01
N GLY A 177 -0.19 -11.95 -13.98
CA GLY A 177 0.71 -11.42 -15.00
C GLY A 177 1.28 -10.05 -14.71
N PHE A 178 1.02 -9.46 -13.53
CA PHE A 178 1.50 -8.11 -13.17
C PHE A 178 2.83 -8.11 -12.39
N LYS A 179 3.60 -9.19 -12.46
CA LYS A 179 4.93 -9.24 -11.83
C LYS A 179 5.83 -8.13 -12.37
N GLY A 180 6.26 -7.24 -11.48
CA GLY A 180 7.11 -6.10 -11.84
C GLY A 180 6.39 -4.92 -12.51
N ILE A 181 5.09 -5.02 -12.74
CA ILE A 181 4.23 -3.98 -13.32
C ILE A 181 3.41 -3.31 -12.23
N ALA A 182 2.63 -4.09 -11.48
CA ALA A 182 1.81 -3.59 -10.38
C ALA A 182 2.19 -4.27 -9.05
N THR A 183 1.99 -3.54 -7.96
CA THR A 183 2.16 -4.03 -6.59
C THR A 183 0.99 -3.57 -5.73
N ALA A 184 0.72 -4.30 -4.65
CA ALA A 184 -0.29 -3.89 -3.67
C ALA A 184 -0.04 -2.47 -3.12
N HIS A 185 1.21 -2.08 -2.94
CA HIS A 185 1.55 -0.69 -2.54
C HIS A 185 1.39 0.31 -3.69
N GLY A 186 1.63 -0.11 -4.93
CA GLY A 186 1.47 0.72 -6.13
C GLY A 186 0.03 1.19 -6.36
N MET A 187 -0.98 0.44 -5.88
CA MET A 187 -2.39 0.84 -5.95
C MET A 187 -2.68 2.18 -5.24
N ARG A 188 -1.93 2.49 -4.18
CA ARG A 188 -2.02 3.81 -3.51
C ARG A 188 -1.45 4.93 -4.37
N ALA A 189 -0.31 4.67 -5.02
CA ALA A 189 0.31 5.63 -5.93
C ALA A 189 -0.60 5.89 -7.14
N LEU A 190 -1.22 4.83 -7.68
CA LEU A 190 -2.20 4.92 -8.75
C LEU A 190 -3.38 5.82 -8.36
N PHE A 191 -4.02 5.56 -7.22
CA PHE A 191 -5.09 6.41 -6.70
C PHE A 191 -4.66 7.88 -6.59
N SER A 192 -3.49 8.13 -5.96
CA SER A 192 -2.99 9.49 -5.79
C SER A 192 -2.76 10.19 -7.13
N THR A 193 -2.14 9.50 -8.09
CA THR A 193 -1.87 10.06 -9.42
C THR A 193 -3.16 10.41 -10.14
N VAL A 194 -4.09 9.46 -10.23
CA VAL A 194 -5.36 9.67 -10.95
C VAL A 194 -6.20 10.77 -10.30
N ALA A 195 -6.29 10.79 -8.96
CA ALA A 195 -7.04 11.83 -8.26
C ALA A 195 -6.45 13.24 -8.50
N ASN A 196 -5.13 13.38 -8.49
CA ASN A 196 -4.47 14.65 -8.83
C ASN A 196 -4.69 15.05 -10.29
N GLU A 197 -4.57 14.12 -11.24
CA GLU A 197 -4.79 14.38 -12.67
C GLU A 197 -6.25 14.81 -12.98
N HIS A 198 -7.21 14.38 -12.16
CA HIS A 198 -8.62 14.79 -12.25
C HIS A 198 -8.95 16.04 -11.41
N GLY A 199 -7.94 16.73 -10.87
CA GLY A 199 -8.11 18.02 -10.23
C GLY A 199 -8.72 17.98 -8.82
N HIS A 200 -8.70 16.82 -8.15
CA HIS A 200 -9.13 16.75 -6.76
C HIS A 200 -8.16 17.49 -5.83
N ASP A 201 -8.69 18.05 -4.75
CA ASP A 201 -7.91 18.79 -3.76
C ASP A 201 -6.79 17.95 -3.15
N ALA A 202 -5.56 18.44 -3.23
CA ALA A 202 -4.37 17.75 -2.77
C ALA A 202 -4.39 17.46 -1.25
N ASP A 203 -4.96 18.36 -0.43
CA ASP A 203 -5.05 18.14 1.02
C ASP A 203 -6.05 17.03 1.34
N VAL A 204 -7.14 16.92 0.58
CA VAL A 204 -8.12 15.83 0.69
C VAL A 204 -7.46 14.49 0.32
N ILE A 205 -6.67 14.45 -0.76
CA ILE A 205 -5.92 13.26 -1.20
C ILE A 205 -4.90 12.84 -0.13
N GLU A 206 -4.08 13.77 0.37
CA GLU A 206 -3.05 13.50 1.38
C GLU A 206 -3.66 13.01 2.70
N ARG A 207 -4.77 13.63 3.14
CA ARG A 207 -5.54 13.18 4.31
C ARG A 207 -6.14 11.80 4.11
N ARG A 208 -6.64 11.51 2.90
CA ARG A 208 -7.15 10.19 2.56
C ARG A 208 -6.05 9.13 2.64
N LEU A 209 -4.85 9.46 2.22
CA LEU A 209 -3.68 8.59 2.28
C LEU A 209 -3.04 8.50 3.68
N ALA A 210 -3.55 9.20 4.68
CA ALA A 210 -2.93 9.31 6.00
C ALA A 210 -1.42 9.66 5.90
N HIS A 211 -1.10 10.59 5.00
CA HIS A 211 0.23 11.19 4.93
C HIS A 211 0.35 12.29 5.98
N ILE A 212 1.56 12.45 6.54
CA ILE A 212 1.83 13.52 7.48
C ILE A 212 2.13 14.78 6.71
N GLU A 213 1.49 15.86 7.12
CA GLU A 213 1.92 17.19 6.73
C GLU A 213 3.34 17.43 7.28
N ARG A 214 4.30 17.58 6.37
CA ARG A 214 5.72 17.80 6.72
C ARG A 214 5.98 19.21 7.24
N ASN A 215 5.15 20.15 6.84
CA ASN A 215 5.22 21.51 7.34
C ASN A 215 4.55 21.58 8.71
N LYS A 216 5.34 21.72 9.77
CA LYS A 216 4.87 21.77 11.16
C LYS A 216 3.90 22.93 11.42
N VAL A 217 4.07 24.06 10.74
CA VAL A 217 3.18 25.21 10.84
C VAL A 217 1.82 24.86 10.22
N ARG A 218 1.82 24.31 9.01
CA ARG A 218 0.60 23.86 8.31
C ARG A 218 -0.10 22.74 9.08
N ALA A 219 0.63 21.79 9.64
CA ALA A 219 0.09 20.71 10.48
C ALA A 219 -0.65 21.23 11.73
N ALA A 220 -0.18 22.31 12.34
CA ALA A 220 -0.83 22.91 13.51
C ALA A 220 -2.18 23.57 13.17
N TYR A 221 -2.33 24.12 11.96
CA TYR A 221 -3.55 24.78 11.50
C TYR A 221 -4.51 23.83 10.77
N HIS A 222 -4.02 22.77 10.13
CA HIS A 222 -4.84 21.81 9.37
C HIS A 222 -5.36 20.66 10.26
N ARG A 223 -6.31 20.96 11.15
CA ARG A 223 -7.01 19.94 11.95
C ARG A 223 -8.24 19.35 11.26
N ALA A 224 -8.64 19.92 10.12
CA ALA A 224 -9.80 19.45 9.40
C ALA A 224 -9.64 18.00 8.92
N ALA A 225 -10.61 17.17 9.23
CA ALA A 225 -10.61 15.75 8.83
C ALA A 225 -11.07 15.55 7.39
N TYR A 226 -11.68 16.55 6.75
CA TYR A 226 -12.25 16.53 5.39
C TYR A 226 -13.10 15.29 5.13
N ILE A 227 -13.93 14.87 6.10
CA ILE A 227 -14.66 13.59 6.01
C ILE A 227 -15.65 13.60 4.85
N ALA A 228 -16.40 14.70 4.65
CA ALA A 228 -17.36 14.80 3.56
C ALA A 228 -16.68 14.76 2.19
N GLU A 229 -15.62 15.55 2.02
CA GLU A 229 -14.84 15.63 0.78
C GLU A 229 -14.13 14.31 0.48
N ARG A 230 -13.59 13.65 1.51
CA ARG A 230 -12.97 12.33 1.39
C ARG A 230 -14.00 11.25 1.07
N THR A 231 -15.21 11.35 1.57
CA THR A 231 -16.32 10.43 1.22
C THR A 231 -16.69 10.60 -0.25
N ALA A 232 -16.85 11.83 -0.72
CA ALA A 232 -17.12 12.13 -2.12
C ALA A 232 -15.97 11.64 -3.03
N LEU A 233 -14.70 11.89 -2.65
CA LEU A 233 -13.53 11.43 -3.37
C LEU A 233 -13.48 9.90 -3.48
N MET A 234 -13.78 9.16 -2.40
CA MET A 234 -13.74 7.70 -2.44
C MET A 234 -14.90 7.10 -3.25
N GLN A 235 -16.07 7.74 -3.26
CA GLN A 235 -17.15 7.31 -4.14
C GLN A 235 -16.82 7.60 -5.61
N TRP A 236 -16.29 8.79 -5.91
CA TRP A 236 -15.83 9.12 -7.26
C TRP A 236 -14.76 8.12 -7.74
N TRP A 237 -13.78 7.78 -6.91
CA TRP A 237 -12.74 6.80 -7.24
C TRP A 237 -13.32 5.43 -7.60
N ALA A 238 -14.26 4.94 -6.82
CA ALA A 238 -14.91 3.66 -7.07
C ALA A 238 -15.72 3.67 -8.38
N ASP A 239 -16.45 4.75 -8.63
CA ASP A 239 -17.23 4.93 -9.87
C ASP A 239 -16.30 5.07 -11.10
N TYR A 240 -15.14 5.74 -10.95
CA TYR A 240 -14.09 5.81 -11.97
C TYR A 240 -13.55 4.42 -12.34
N LEU A 241 -13.25 3.58 -11.34
CA LEU A 241 -12.78 2.20 -11.56
C LEU A 241 -13.84 1.36 -12.31
N ASP A 242 -15.10 1.49 -11.93
CA ASP A 242 -16.21 0.80 -12.61
C ASP A 242 -16.34 1.25 -14.07
N GLY A 243 -16.22 2.55 -14.33
CA GLY A 243 -16.22 3.11 -15.70
C GLY A 243 -15.07 2.58 -16.55
N LYS A 244 -13.85 2.51 -16.02
CA LYS A 244 -12.68 1.96 -16.72
C LYS A 244 -12.85 0.46 -17.02
N ARG A 245 -13.41 -0.31 -16.10
CA ARG A 245 -13.71 -1.73 -16.32
C ARG A 245 -14.76 -1.93 -17.43
N ALA A 246 -15.84 -1.17 -17.39
CA ALA A 246 -16.90 -1.25 -18.42
C ALA A 246 -16.39 -0.91 -19.82
N SER A 247 -15.49 0.07 -19.93
CA SER A 247 -14.88 0.46 -21.21
C SER A 247 -13.99 -0.65 -21.78
N ALA A 248 -13.23 -1.34 -20.93
CA ALA A 248 -12.39 -2.45 -21.32
C ALA A 248 -13.22 -3.62 -21.86
N SER A 249 -14.27 -4.02 -21.15
CA SER A 249 -15.16 -5.12 -21.57
C SER A 249 -15.84 -4.86 -22.92
N ARG A 250 -16.18 -3.58 -23.23
CA ARG A 250 -16.72 -3.22 -24.56
C ARG A 250 -15.67 -3.36 -25.65
N ALA A 251 -14.46 -2.85 -25.43
CA ALA A 251 -13.38 -2.93 -26.41
C ALA A 251 -12.99 -4.39 -26.72
N SER A 252 -13.06 -5.29 -25.73
CA SER A 252 -12.80 -6.72 -25.93
C SER A 252 -13.90 -7.42 -26.74
N ASN A 253 -15.18 -7.01 -26.59
CA ASN A 253 -16.30 -7.56 -27.34
C ASN A 253 -16.33 -7.06 -28.79
N ASP A 254 -15.90 -5.81 -29.04
CA ASP A 254 -15.86 -5.24 -30.39
C ASP A 254 -14.69 -5.78 -31.23
N ALA A 255 -13.70 -6.43 -30.59
CA ALA A 255 -12.52 -7.01 -31.23
C ALA A 255 -12.64 -8.55 -31.48
N ALA A 256 -13.68 -9.19 -31.02
CA ALA A 256 -13.97 -10.63 -31.17
C ALA A 256 -15.01 -10.90 -32.25
#